data_df02fca49e4a9618a9f95eee5b374b2c
#
_entry.id   df02fca49e4a9618a9f95eee5b374b2c
#
_cell.length_a   1.000
_cell.length_b   1.000
_cell.length_c   1.000
_cell.angle_alpha   90.00
_cell.angle_beta   90.00
_cell.angle_gamma   90.00
#
_symmetry.space_group_name_H-M   'P 1'
#
loop_
_entity.id
_entity.type
_entity.pdbx_description
1 polymer ?
#
loop_
_entity_poly.entity_id
_entity_poly.type
_entity_poly.pdbx_seq_one_letter_code
_entity_poly.pdbx_strand_id
1 'polypeptide(L)'
;MKRQFWLVGIVLLAVLSACRSKSDGPTDTYSSGVISIAADESFEPIIQEEIDVFESLYPLAGIVPRYTTEVEAINLLLKDSVRLAIATRTLTEEEMNSFHSRKFFPREIKLATDGLALIVNRDNPDSLLTVRDFSRILTGEAKDWKDINPNSRLKSIQVVFDNKNSSTVRYTMDSICGGKPLATDNVSALKTNQQVIKYVAENPGAMGVIGVNWLGNRSDTTNLSFTEEIRVMAVSAEDVATPANSYKPYQAYLYYGNYPLARPIY
;
A
#
# COMPACT_ATOMS: atom_id res chain seq x y z
N MET A 1 27.27 -11.36 -72.67
CA MET A 1 27.48 -12.16 -71.48
C MET A 1 28.14 -11.39 -70.33
N LYS A 2 29.22 -10.64 -70.53
CA LYS A 2 29.90 -9.91 -69.36
C LYS A 2 29.02 -8.87 -68.63
N ARG A 3 28.07 -8.22 -69.31
CA ARG A 3 27.18 -7.20 -68.69
C ARG A 3 26.10 -7.79 -67.83
N GLN A 4 25.65 -9.02 -68.04
CA GLN A 4 24.66 -9.69 -67.21
C GLN A 4 25.26 -10.18 -65.90
N PHE A 5 26.51 -10.63 -65.92
CA PHE A 5 27.20 -11.00 -64.63
C PHE A 5 27.42 -9.83 -63.73
N TRP A 6 27.63 -8.62 -64.23
CA TRP A 6 27.80 -7.40 -63.47
C TRP A 6 26.50 -6.98 -62.75
N LEU A 7 25.37 -7.10 -63.43
CA LEU A 7 24.04 -6.82 -62.87
C LEU A 7 23.66 -7.83 -61.78
N VAL A 8 23.96 -9.10 -61.89
CA VAL A 8 23.72 -10.14 -60.91
C VAL A 8 24.60 -9.90 -59.70
N GLY A 9 25.85 -9.47 -59.89
CA GLY A 9 26.74 -9.12 -58.76
C GLY A 9 26.25 -7.93 -57.94
N ILE A 10 25.72 -6.87 -58.61
CA ILE A 10 25.17 -5.70 -57.95
C ILE A 10 23.89 -6.04 -57.15
N VAL A 11 23.02 -6.86 -57.71
CA VAL A 11 21.80 -7.32 -57.04
C VAL A 11 22.13 -8.20 -55.82
N LEU A 12 23.15 -9.08 -55.96
CA LEU A 12 23.59 -9.90 -54.83
C LEU A 12 24.19 -9.05 -53.66
N LEU A 13 24.96 -8.01 -54.01
CA LEU A 13 25.49 -7.06 -53.01
C LEU A 13 24.38 -6.23 -52.32
N ALA A 14 23.35 -5.85 -53.10
CA ALA A 14 22.20 -5.11 -52.52
C ALA A 14 21.36 -5.96 -51.58
N VAL A 15 21.20 -7.26 -51.85
CA VAL A 15 20.48 -8.20 -50.97
C VAL A 15 21.26 -8.46 -49.68
N LEU A 16 22.59 -8.50 -49.74
CA LEU A 16 23.44 -8.66 -48.52
C LEU A 16 23.45 -7.39 -47.62
N SER A 17 23.13 -6.22 -48.19
CA SER A 17 23.04 -4.96 -47.40
C SER A 17 21.68 -4.81 -46.73
N ALA A 18 20.63 -5.48 -47.18
CA ALA A 18 19.27 -5.40 -46.62
C ALA A 18 19.11 -6.17 -45.32
N CYS A 19 20.04 -7.08 -44.98
CA CYS A 19 20.03 -7.83 -43.71
C CYS A 19 20.84 -7.14 -42.58
N ARG A 20 21.06 -5.85 -42.63
CA ARG A 20 21.39 -5.09 -41.44
C ARG A 20 20.07 -4.79 -40.70
N SER A 21 19.47 -5.82 -40.10
CA SER A 21 18.61 -5.59 -38.97
C SER A 21 19.50 -4.85 -37.97
N LYS A 22 19.16 -3.58 -37.66
CA LYS A 22 19.56 -3.00 -36.37
C LYS A 22 19.14 -4.06 -35.37
N SER A 23 20.08 -4.76 -34.79
CA SER A 23 19.85 -5.37 -33.49
C SER A 23 19.59 -4.18 -32.58
N ASP A 24 18.32 -3.81 -32.41
CA ASP A 24 17.94 -3.07 -31.28
C ASP A 24 18.46 -3.92 -30.14
N GLY A 25 19.52 -3.45 -29.46
CA GLY A 25 20.02 -4.08 -28.25
C GLY A 25 18.87 -4.26 -27.27
N PRO A 26 19.00 -5.05 -26.21
CA PRO A 26 17.94 -5.22 -25.26
C PRO A 26 17.39 -3.83 -24.88
N THR A 27 16.11 -3.61 -25.19
CA THR A 27 15.42 -2.34 -24.89
C THR A 27 15.33 -2.13 -23.38
N ASP A 28 15.42 -3.22 -22.62
CA ASP A 28 15.32 -3.25 -21.16
C ASP A 28 16.72 -3.30 -20.54
N THR A 29 17.07 -2.23 -19.84
CA THR A 29 18.28 -2.10 -19.03
C THR A 29 17.91 -1.59 -17.63
N TYR A 30 18.88 -1.37 -16.76
CA TYR A 30 18.64 -0.77 -15.42
C TYR A 30 18.06 0.67 -15.46
N SER A 31 18.18 1.35 -16.59
CA SER A 31 17.80 2.76 -16.75
C SER A 31 16.97 3.03 -18.00
N SER A 32 16.47 1.99 -18.67
CA SER A 32 15.61 2.10 -19.84
C SER A 32 14.70 0.90 -19.99
N GLY A 33 13.55 1.09 -20.64
CA GLY A 33 12.52 0.08 -20.82
C GLY A 33 11.25 0.40 -20.03
N VAL A 34 10.20 -0.38 -20.23
CA VAL A 34 8.89 -0.19 -19.57
C VAL A 34 8.51 -1.44 -18.80
N ILE A 35 8.17 -1.26 -17.53
CA ILE A 35 7.76 -2.34 -16.63
C ILE A 35 6.39 -2.05 -16.02
N SER A 36 5.53 -3.07 -15.96
CA SER A 36 4.28 -2.99 -15.19
C SER A 36 4.50 -3.57 -13.79
N ILE A 37 4.03 -2.83 -12.78
CA ILE A 37 4.04 -3.25 -11.39
C ILE A 37 2.64 -3.22 -10.82
N ALA A 38 2.39 -3.93 -9.72
CA ALA A 38 1.18 -3.83 -8.94
C ALA A 38 1.51 -3.46 -7.49
N ALA A 39 0.68 -2.64 -6.86
CA ALA A 39 0.84 -2.27 -5.47
C ALA A 39 -0.51 -2.21 -4.78
N ASP A 40 -0.54 -2.56 -3.49
CA ASP A 40 -1.70 -2.26 -2.66
C ASP A 40 -1.97 -0.75 -2.67
N GLU A 41 -3.22 -0.38 -2.87
CA GLU A 41 -3.66 1.03 -2.98
C GLU A 41 -3.27 1.85 -1.74
N SER A 42 -3.12 1.21 -0.60
CA SER A 42 -2.64 1.87 0.62
C SER A 42 -1.28 2.55 0.45
N PHE A 43 -0.48 2.12 -0.52
CA PHE A 43 0.86 2.66 -0.79
C PHE A 43 0.93 3.60 -1.99
N GLU A 44 -0.20 3.87 -2.66
CA GLU A 44 -0.23 4.73 -3.85
C GLU A 44 0.56 6.05 -3.67
N PRO A 45 0.37 6.83 -2.59
CA PRO A 45 1.06 8.12 -2.47
C PRO A 45 2.60 7.99 -2.48
N ILE A 46 3.15 7.05 -1.69
CA ILE A 46 4.60 6.90 -1.59
C ILE A 46 5.20 6.23 -2.83
N ILE A 47 4.53 5.23 -3.39
CA ILE A 47 5.03 4.53 -4.58
C ILE A 47 4.99 5.43 -5.80
N GLN A 48 3.97 6.28 -5.93
CA GLN A 48 3.91 7.23 -7.03
C GLN A 48 5.05 8.27 -6.94
N GLU A 49 5.33 8.79 -5.74
CA GLU A 49 6.47 9.70 -5.54
C GLU A 49 7.81 9.05 -5.91
N GLU A 50 8.03 7.79 -5.52
CA GLU A 50 9.25 7.06 -5.87
C GLU A 50 9.36 6.82 -7.39
N ILE A 51 8.25 6.52 -8.06
CA ILE A 51 8.21 6.37 -9.52
C ILE A 51 8.56 7.70 -10.20
N ASP A 52 7.95 8.79 -9.78
CA ASP A 52 8.17 10.11 -10.36
C ASP A 52 9.65 10.53 -10.23
N VAL A 53 10.27 10.26 -9.07
CA VAL A 53 11.71 10.49 -8.85
C VAL A 53 12.55 9.59 -9.75
N PHE A 54 12.24 8.30 -9.83
CA PHE A 54 12.99 7.35 -10.66
C PHE A 54 12.95 7.73 -12.14
N GLU A 55 11.77 8.02 -12.68
CA GLU A 55 11.59 8.41 -14.09
C GLU A 55 12.24 9.77 -14.40
N SER A 56 12.27 10.68 -13.43
CA SER A 56 13.02 11.94 -13.55
C SER A 56 14.53 11.71 -13.69
N LEU A 57 15.08 10.72 -12.96
CA LEU A 57 16.50 10.37 -13.04
C LEU A 57 16.83 9.54 -14.28
N TYR A 58 15.88 8.73 -14.76
CA TYR A 58 16.05 7.81 -15.90
C TYR A 58 14.96 8.04 -16.97
N PRO A 59 15.07 9.08 -17.80
CA PRO A 59 14.02 9.46 -18.73
C PRO A 59 13.68 8.44 -19.84
N LEU A 60 14.48 7.38 -19.98
CA LEU A 60 14.23 6.26 -20.89
C LEU A 60 13.57 5.06 -20.19
N ALA A 61 13.33 5.14 -18.91
CA ALA A 61 12.60 4.14 -18.15
C ALA A 61 11.15 4.59 -17.94
N GLY A 62 10.23 3.64 -17.94
CA GLY A 62 8.81 3.85 -17.61
C GLY A 62 8.32 2.78 -16.67
N ILE A 63 7.65 3.18 -15.60
CA ILE A 63 6.99 2.27 -14.66
C ILE A 63 5.49 2.51 -14.74
N VAL A 64 4.73 1.46 -15.07
CA VAL A 64 3.27 1.52 -15.17
C VAL A 64 2.66 0.87 -13.93
N PRO A 65 2.30 1.65 -12.89
CA PRO A 65 1.74 1.12 -11.67
C PRO A 65 0.27 0.74 -11.85
N ARG A 66 -0.13 -0.33 -11.17
CA ARG A 66 -1.51 -0.74 -10.96
C ARG A 66 -1.80 -0.73 -9.46
N TYR A 67 -2.43 0.34 -8.99
CA TYR A 67 -2.88 0.43 -7.61
C TYR A 67 -4.20 -0.33 -7.46
N THR A 68 -4.19 -1.35 -6.61
CA THR A 68 -5.32 -2.27 -6.43
C THR A 68 -5.31 -2.85 -5.02
N THR A 69 -6.11 -3.87 -4.74
CA THR A 69 -6.06 -4.55 -3.45
C THR A 69 -4.81 -5.45 -3.34
N GLU A 70 -4.32 -5.69 -2.13
CA GLU A 70 -3.17 -6.58 -1.90
C GLU A 70 -3.38 -7.95 -2.55
N VAL A 71 -4.59 -8.51 -2.40
CA VAL A 71 -4.95 -9.80 -3.00
C VAL A 71 -4.82 -9.77 -4.52
N GLU A 72 -5.32 -8.71 -5.16
CA GLU A 72 -5.25 -8.60 -6.62
C GLU A 72 -3.81 -8.29 -7.10
N ALA A 73 -3.03 -7.51 -6.35
CA ALA A 73 -1.63 -7.25 -6.68
C ALA A 73 -0.82 -8.56 -6.73
N ILE A 74 -1.00 -9.43 -5.74
CA ILE A 74 -0.36 -10.75 -5.72
C ILE A 74 -0.91 -11.65 -6.84
N ASN A 75 -2.22 -11.63 -7.11
CA ASN A 75 -2.81 -12.38 -8.22
C ASN A 75 -2.25 -11.95 -9.59
N LEU A 76 -2.02 -10.65 -9.81
CA LEU A 76 -1.40 -10.15 -11.02
C LEU A 76 0.04 -10.65 -11.17
N LEU A 77 0.79 -10.74 -10.07
CA LEU A 77 2.13 -11.33 -10.06
C LEU A 77 2.09 -12.83 -10.36
N LEU A 78 1.18 -13.57 -9.73
CA LEU A 78 0.98 -15.00 -9.98
C LEU A 78 0.62 -15.30 -11.44
N LYS A 79 -0.15 -14.42 -12.09
CA LYS A 79 -0.54 -14.53 -13.51
C LYS A 79 0.54 -14.04 -14.49
N ASP A 80 1.70 -13.64 -14.02
CA ASP A 80 2.78 -13.02 -14.83
C ASP A 80 2.31 -11.75 -15.59
N SER A 81 1.30 -11.05 -15.05
CA SER A 81 0.79 -9.81 -15.64
C SER A 81 1.59 -8.59 -15.22
N VAL A 82 2.35 -8.70 -14.13
CA VAL A 82 3.28 -7.70 -13.61
C VAL A 82 4.58 -8.36 -13.22
N ARG A 83 5.67 -7.59 -13.16
CA ARG A 83 7.01 -8.09 -12.80
C ARG A 83 7.34 -7.90 -11.34
N LEU A 84 6.58 -7.06 -10.64
CA LEU A 84 6.77 -6.74 -9.24
C LEU A 84 5.41 -6.51 -8.60
N ALA A 85 5.22 -7.01 -7.37
CA ALA A 85 4.08 -6.68 -6.54
C ALA A 85 4.56 -6.11 -5.20
N ILE A 86 3.91 -5.05 -4.73
CA ILE A 86 4.19 -4.40 -3.44
C ILE A 86 3.02 -4.72 -2.51
N ALA A 87 3.33 -5.37 -1.38
CA ALA A 87 2.37 -5.90 -0.43
C ALA A 87 2.89 -5.80 1.02
N THR A 88 2.03 -6.09 2.00
CA THR A 88 2.42 -6.09 3.43
C THR A 88 2.73 -7.48 3.98
N ARG A 89 2.77 -8.46 3.11
CA ARG A 89 3.14 -9.84 3.42
C ARG A 89 4.03 -10.46 2.35
N THR A 90 4.75 -11.47 2.72
CA THR A 90 5.41 -12.38 1.78
C THR A 90 4.39 -13.30 1.10
N LEU A 91 4.83 -14.02 0.08
CA LEU A 91 4.03 -15.06 -0.57
C LEU A 91 3.74 -16.20 0.41
N THR A 92 2.56 -16.79 0.31
CA THR A 92 2.27 -18.03 1.03
C THR A 92 3.06 -19.19 0.42
N GLU A 93 3.16 -20.29 1.16
CA GLU A 93 3.83 -21.49 0.65
C GLU A 93 3.19 -22.01 -0.65
N GLU A 94 1.87 -21.96 -0.75
CA GLU A 94 1.14 -22.35 -1.96
C GLU A 94 1.45 -21.43 -3.15
N GLU A 95 1.48 -20.11 -2.92
CA GLU A 95 1.83 -19.12 -3.94
C GLU A 95 3.29 -19.31 -4.41
N MET A 96 4.21 -19.53 -3.49
CA MET A 96 5.62 -19.80 -3.80
C MET A 96 5.77 -21.11 -4.61
N ASN A 97 5.08 -22.17 -4.20
CA ASN A 97 5.07 -23.46 -4.92
C ASN A 97 4.50 -23.32 -6.34
N SER A 98 3.50 -22.46 -6.53
CA SER A 98 2.96 -22.14 -7.85
C SER A 98 4.02 -21.52 -8.76
N PHE A 99 4.89 -20.65 -8.25
CA PHE A 99 6.03 -20.11 -9.01
C PHE A 99 7.07 -21.19 -9.32
N HIS A 100 7.49 -21.97 -8.31
CA HIS A 100 8.51 -23.01 -8.45
C HIS A 100 8.11 -24.08 -9.48
N SER A 101 6.82 -24.45 -9.53
CA SER A 101 6.30 -25.41 -10.53
C SER A 101 6.51 -24.94 -11.98
N ARG A 102 6.52 -23.63 -12.18
CA ARG A 102 6.76 -22.96 -13.47
C ARG A 102 8.24 -22.57 -13.66
N LYS A 103 9.14 -22.96 -12.75
CA LYS A 103 10.59 -22.63 -12.71
C LYS A 103 10.86 -21.12 -12.57
N PHE A 104 9.95 -20.38 -11.94
CA PHE A 104 10.20 -19.02 -11.49
C PHE A 104 10.57 -19.02 -9.99
N PHE A 105 11.48 -18.13 -9.63
CA PHE A 105 11.98 -18.00 -8.26
C PHE A 105 11.91 -16.54 -7.83
N PRO A 106 10.73 -16.06 -7.39
CA PRO A 106 10.56 -14.68 -6.98
C PRO A 106 11.45 -14.37 -5.78
N ARG A 107 11.90 -13.12 -5.70
CA ARG A 107 12.64 -12.61 -4.55
C ARG A 107 11.71 -11.78 -3.69
N GLU A 108 11.71 -12.06 -2.41
CA GLU A 108 10.99 -11.31 -1.41
C GLU A 108 11.97 -10.38 -0.68
N ILE A 109 11.72 -9.08 -0.75
CA ILE A 109 12.60 -8.06 -0.18
C ILE A 109 11.74 -7.15 0.70
N LYS A 110 12.11 -7.03 1.97
CA LYS A 110 11.50 -6.02 2.83
C LYS A 110 12.02 -4.65 2.42
N LEU A 111 11.13 -3.79 1.90
CA LEU A 111 11.46 -2.46 1.42
C LEU A 111 11.47 -1.43 2.56
N ALA A 112 10.44 -1.46 3.42
CA ALA A 112 10.25 -0.47 4.45
C ALA A 112 9.37 -0.98 5.61
N THR A 113 9.15 -0.13 6.59
CA THR A 113 8.13 -0.28 7.63
C THR A 113 7.11 0.84 7.47
N ASP A 114 5.85 0.45 7.32
CA ASP A 114 4.67 1.32 7.26
C ASP A 114 3.87 1.21 8.56
N GLY A 115 2.83 2.01 8.71
CA GLY A 115 1.89 1.91 9.81
C GLY A 115 0.45 2.04 9.36
N LEU A 116 -0.46 1.41 10.09
CA LEU A 116 -1.88 1.76 10.03
C LEU A 116 -2.16 2.97 10.90
N ALA A 117 -2.90 3.91 10.38
CA ALA A 117 -3.37 5.06 11.13
C ALA A 117 -4.84 4.89 11.49
N LEU A 118 -5.17 5.18 12.74
CA LEU A 118 -6.53 5.34 13.20
C LEU A 118 -6.88 6.82 13.16
N ILE A 119 -7.92 7.15 12.43
CA ILE A 119 -8.37 8.53 12.26
C ILE A 119 -9.81 8.69 12.75
N VAL A 120 -10.10 9.83 13.35
CA VAL A 120 -11.43 10.21 13.80
C VAL A 120 -11.78 11.60 13.32
N ASN A 121 -13.04 11.95 13.42
CA ASN A 121 -13.50 13.30 13.10
C ASN A 121 -12.72 14.35 13.91
N ARG A 122 -12.47 15.51 13.34
CA ARG A 122 -11.73 16.60 13.97
C ARG A 122 -12.32 17.02 15.33
N ASP A 123 -13.63 16.98 15.45
CA ASP A 123 -14.37 17.39 16.64
C ASP A 123 -14.51 16.25 17.68
N ASN A 124 -14.06 15.04 17.34
CA ASN A 124 -14.05 13.93 18.29
C ASN A 124 -12.99 14.16 19.36
N PRO A 125 -13.36 14.27 20.64
CA PRO A 125 -12.40 14.48 21.74
C PRO A 125 -11.59 13.22 22.08
N ASP A 126 -12.09 12.02 21.70
CA ASP A 126 -11.49 10.74 22.04
C ASP A 126 -10.35 10.45 21.04
N SER A 127 -9.12 10.74 21.45
CA SER A 127 -7.93 10.66 20.58
C SER A 127 -6.86 9.67 21.03
N LEU A 128 -7.13 8.95 22.12
CA LEU A 128 -6.25 7.90 22.67
C LEU A 128 -6.95 6.56 22.62
N LEU A 129 -6.23 5.51 22.21
CA LEU A 129 -6.78 4.16 22.13
C LEU A 129 -5.70 3.13 22.45
N THR A 130 -6.08 2.02 23.08
CA THR A 130 -5.18 0.85 23.19
C THR A 130 -5.37 -0.09 22.01
N VAL A 131 -4.35 -0.89 21.68
CA VAL A 131 -4.51 -1.98 20.69
C VAL A 131 -5.62 -2.93 21.12
N ARG A 132 -5.74 -3.20 22.41
CA ARG A 132 -6.81 -4.05 22.97
C ARG A 132 -8.20 -3.47 22.73
N ASP A 133 -8.40 -2.18 22.98
CA ASP A 133 -9.69 -1.53 22.73
C ASP A 133 -10.02 -1.47 21.25
N PHE A 134 -9.01 -1.25 20.40
CA PHE A 134 -9.19 -1.34 18.95
C PHE A 134 -9.68 -2.74 18.56
N SER A 135 -9.06 -3.80 19.05
CA SER A 135 -9.54 -5.18 18.83
C SER A 135 -10.98 -5.40 19.31
N ARG A 136 -11.35 -4.88 20.51
CA ARG A 136 -12.72 -4.98 21.05
C ARG A 136 -13.76 -4.26 20.17
N ILE A 137 -13.42 -3.12 19.61
CA ILE A 137 -14.28 -2.39 18.69
C ILE A 137 -14.47 -3.23 17.40
N LEU A 138 -13.38 -3.75 16.86
CA LEU A 138 -13.40 -4.48 15.59
C LEU A 138 -14.13 -5.81 15.69
N THR A 139 -14.11 -6.48 16.84
CA THR A 139 -14.81 -7.74 17.09
C THR A 139 -16.24 -7.54 17.59
N GLY A 140 -16.69 -6.29 17.78
CA GLY A 140 -18.03 -5.94 18.21
C GLY A 140 -18.28 -6.12 19.71
N GLU A 141 -17.22 -6.28 20.52
CA GLU A 141 -17.29 -6.30 21.99
C GLU A 141 -17.51 -4.89 22.58
N ALA A 142 -17.00 -3.85 21.90
CA ALA A 142 -17.25 -2.45 22.19
C ALA A 142 -17.92 -1.80 20.97
N LYS A 143 -19.10 -1.23 21.18
CA LYS A 143 -19.91 -0.64 20.08
C LYS A 143 -20.10 0.85 20.21
N ASP A 144 -19.99 1.37 21.41
CA ASP A 144 -20.14 2.78 21.71
C ASP A 144 -18.82 3.38 22.19
N TRP A 145 -18.62 4.67 21.91
CA TRP A 145 -17.46 5.41 22.43
C TRP A 145 -17.37 5.36 23.94
N LYS A 146 -18.51 5.22 24.65
CA LYS A 146 -18.56 5.06 26.12
C LYS A 146 -18.00 3.75 26.62
N ASP A 147 -17.95 2.71 25.79
CA ASP A 147 -17.32 1.43 26.14
C ASP A 147 -15.79 1.54 26.22
N ILE A 148 -15.25 2.59 25.61
CA ILE A 148 -13.82 2.92 25.59
C ILE A 148 -13.52 4.05 26.58
N ASN A 149 -14.26 5.15 26.50
CA ASN A 149 -14.15 6.30 27.39
C ASN A 149 -15.52 6.61 28.00
N PRO A 150 -15.74 6.27 29.28
CA PRO A 150 -17.03 6.54 29.95
C PRO A 150 -17.49 8.00 29.95
N ASN A 151 -16.55 8.93 29.73
CA ASN A 151 -16.84 10.37 29.67
C ASN A 151 -17.14 10.84 28.22
N SER A 152 -17.07 9.95 27.24
CA SER A 152 -17.37 10.31 25.86
C SER A 152 -18.80 10.79 25.70
N ARG A 153 -18.98 11.83 24.87
CA ARG A 153 -20.31 12.37 24.49
C ARG A 153 -20.83 11.77 23.20
N LEU A 154 -19.99 11.00 22.53
CA LEU A 154 -20.34 10.31 21.29
C LEU A 154 -21.13 9.02 21.59
N LYS A 155 -21.88 8.57 20.61
CA LYS A 155 -22.67 7.33 20.69
C LYS A 155 -21.88 6.18 20.02
N SER A 156 -22.49 5.51 19.05
CA SER A 156 -21.93 4.35 18.37
C SER A 156 -20.63 4.67 17.60
N ILE A 157 -19.75 3.71 17.62
CA ILE A 157 -18.52 3.71 16.80
C ILE A 157 -18.84 3.03 15.48
N GLN A 158 -18.55 3.74 14.37
CA GLN A 158 -18.59 3.17 13.02
C GLN A 158 -17.16 3.10 12.49
N VAL A 159 -16.64 1.89 12.33
CA VAL A 159 -15.29 1.70 11.75
C VAL A 159 -15.41 1.55 10.25
N VAL A 160 -14.59 2.31 9.53
CA VAL A 160 -14.53 2.27 8.07
C VAL A 160 -13.12 1.99 7.58
N PHE A 161 -13.02 1.03 6.67
CA PHE A 161 -11.79 0.66 5.96
C PHE A 161 -11.85 1.13 4.50
N ASP A 162 -10.68 1.13 3.85
CA ASP A 162 -10.52 1.42 2.44
C ASP A 162 -11.23 0.39 1.55
N ASN A 163 -10.82 -0.88 1.62
CA ASN A 163 -11.37 -1.97 0.81
C ASN A 163 -11.36 -3.28 1.60
N LYS A 164 -12.39 -4.09 1.45
CA LYS A 164 -12.50 -5.37 2.17
C LYS A 164 -11.37 -6.38 1.88
N ASN A 165 -10.70 -6.25 0.74
CA ASN A 165 -9.59 -7.11 0.32
C ASN A 165 -8.24 -6.39 0.41
N SER A 166 -8.17 -5.27 1.13
CA SER A 166 -6.93 -4.51 1.31
C SER A 166 -6.01 -5.13 2.36
N SER A 167 -4.77 -4.73 2.32
CA SER A 167 -3.80 -5.08 3.35
C SER A 167 -4.15 -4.52 4.72
N THR A 168 -4.88 -3.41 4.79
CA THR A 168 -5.34 -2.81 6.05
C THR A 168 -6.31 -3.74 6.78
N VAL A 169 -7.29 -4.30 6.07
CA VAL A 169 -8.25 -5.27 6.62
C VAL A 169 -7.54 -6.56 7.01
N ARG A 170 -6.73 -7.14 6.13
CA ARG A 170 -6.00 -8.38 6.42
C ARG A 170 -5.11 -8.24 7.65
N TYR A 171 -4.24 -7.23 7.68
CA TYR A 171 -3.35 -7.00 8.82
C TYR A 171 -4.13 -6.83 10.12
N THR A 172 -5.23 -6.10 10.08
CA THR A 172 -6.08 -5.87 11.25
C THR A 172 -6.70 -7.16 11.76
N MET A 173 -7.22 -8.01 10.88
CA MET A 173 -7.75 -9.32 11.27
C MET A 173 -6.66 -10.23 11.85
N ASP A 174 -5.54 -10.34 11.16
CA ASP A 174 -4.49 -11.30 11.52
C ASP A 174 -3.74 -10.86 12.78
N SER A 175 -3.27 -9.61 12.81
CA SER A 175 -2.36 -9.13 13.84
C SER A 175 -3.05 -8.48 15.04
N ILE A 176 -4.21 -7.83 14.82
CA ILE A 176 -4.91 -7.10 15.89
C ILE A 176 -6.04 -7.94 16.49
N CYS A 177 -6.81 -8.63 15.64
CA CYS A 177 -7.94 -9.45 16.10
C CYS A 177 -7.55 -10.92 16.35
N GLY A 178 -6.29 -11.31 16.11
CA GLY A 178 -5.82 -12.69 16.31
C GLY A 178 -6.56 -13.70 15.42
N GLY A 179 -6.88 -13.33 14.18
CA GLY A 179 -7.61 -14.14 13.20
C GLY A 179 -9.14 -14.15 13.41
N LYS A 180 -9.68 -13.43 14.40
CA LYS A 180 -11.14 -13.31 14.57
C LYS A 180 -11.73 -12.47 13.44
N PRO A 181 -12.94 -12.80 12.96
CA PRO A 181 -13.64 -12.00 11.96
C PRO A 181 -14.02 -10.63 12.50
N LEU A 182 -14.05 -9.64 11.61
CA LEU A 182 -14.54 -8.30 11.94
C LEU A 182 -16.06 -8.32 12.11
N ALA A 183 -16.57 -7.53 13.03
CA ALA A 183 -18.01 -7.36 13.25
C ALA A 183 -18.66 -6.66 12.05
N THR A 184 -19.82 -7.14 11.61
CA THR A 184 -20.50 -6.64 10.41
C THR A 184 -21.52 -5.53 10.69
N ASP A 185 -21.84 -5.27 11.95
CA ASP A 185 -22.82 -4.29 12.38
C ASP A 185 -22.21 -2.89 12.57
N ASN A 186 -20.93 -2.80 12.90
CA ASN A 186 -20.24 -1.55 13.14
C ASN A 186 -18.94 -1.38 12.32
N VAL A 187 -18.57 -2.37 11.50
CA VAL A 187 -17.39 -2.32 10.64
C VAL A 187 -17.80 -2.45 9.18
N SER A 188 -17.34 -1.54 8.36
CA SER A 188 -17.61 -1.52 6.92
C SER A 188 -16.36 -1.16 6.12
N ALA A 189 -16.41 -1.38 4.81
CA ALA A 189 -15.36 -0.96 3.89
C ALA A 189 -15.96 -0.09 2.80
N LEU A 190 -15.25 0.98 2.47
CA LEU A 190 -15.53 1.85 1.33
C LEU A 190 -14.79 1.31 0.09
N LYS A 191 -14.17 2.15 -0.70
CA LYS A 191 -13.40 1.70 -1.87
C LYS A 191 -11.95 2.17 -1.84
N THR A 192 -11.67 3.33 -1.25
CA THR A 192 -10.35 3.97 -1.24
C THR A 192 -10.08 4.65 0.09
N ASN A 193 -8.80 4.84 0.42
CA ASN A 193 -8.37 5.58 1.61
C ASN A 193 -8.91 7.02 1.60
N GLN A 194 -8.98 7.66 0.44
CA GLN A 194 -9.51 9.02 0.32
C GLN A 194 -10.99 9.10 0.69
N GLN A 195 -11.79 8.08 0.34
CA GLN A 195 -13.19 8.01 0.76
C GLN A 195 -13.33 7.81 2.28
N VAL A 196 -12.40 7.06 2.90
CA VAL A 196 -12.37 6.90 4.36
C VAL A 196 -12.12 8.25 5.04
N ILE A 197 -11.13 9.02 4.60
CA ILE A 197 -10.83 10.36 5.15
C ILE A 197 -12.07 11.25 5.06
N LYS A 198 -12.69 11.32 3.88
CA LYS A 198 -13.91 12.12 3.68
C LYS A 198 -15.05 11.67 4.59
N TYR A 199 -15.31 10.36 4.67
CA TYR A 199 -16.38 9.84 5.52
C TYR A 199 -16.17 10.19 6.99
N VAL A 200 -14.94 10.04 7.49
CA VAL A 200 -14.59 10.38 8.88
C VAL A 200 -14.73 11.88 9.14
N ALA A 201 -14.31 12.72 8.20
CA ALA A 201 -14.48 14.18 8.31
C ALA A 201 -15.96 14.62 8.41
N GLU A 202 -16.88 13.88 7.78
CA GLU A 202 -18.32 14.18 7.77
C GLU A 202 -19.11 13.51 8.92
N ASN A 203 -18.52 12.52 9.61
CA ASN A 203 -19.23 11.70 10.61
C ASN A 203 -18.51 11.68 11.97
N PRO A 204 -18.99 12.40 12.98
CA PRO A 204 -18.33 12.53 14.28
C PRO A 204 -18.09 11.22 15.04
N GLY A 205 -18.96 10.22 14.89
CA GLY A 205 -18.82 8.90 15.52
C GLY A 205 -17.93 7.91 14.75
N ALA A 206 -17.49 8.28 13.55
CA ALA A 206 -16.69 7.38 12.72
C ALA A 206 -15.24 7.28 13.17
N MET A 207 -14.67 6.08 12.99
CA MET A 207 -13.24 5.77 13.08
C MET A 207 -12.81 5.21 11.73
N GLY A 208 -11.81 5.81 11.10
CA GLY A 208 -11.19 5.31 9.86
C GLY A 208 -9.90 4.55 10.13
N VAL A 209 -9.66 3.52 9.33
CA VAL A 209 -8.41 2.75 9.33
C VAL A 209 -7.79 2.87 7.94
N ILE A 210 -6.63 3.53 7.85
CA ILE A 210 -5.95 3.82 6.59
C ILE A 210 -4.44 3.61 6.69
N GLY A 211 -3.75 3.55 5.56
CA GLY A 211 -2.29 3.62 5.52
C GLY A 211 -1.78 5.01 5.94
N VAL A 212 -0.70 5.07 6.69
CA VAL A 212 -0.12 6.34 7.17
C VAL A 212 0.26 7.28 6.02
N ASN A 213 0.58 6.73 4.86
CA ASN A 213 0.96 7.48 3.65
C ASN A 213 -0.14 8.46 3.17
N TRP A 214 -1.40 8.22 3.55
CA TRP A 214 -2.54 9.07 3.18
C TRP A 214 -2.73 10.27 4.11
N LEU A 215 -1.95 10.38 5.19
CA LEU A 215 -2.11 11.43 6.20
C LEU A 215 -1.28 12.68 5.94
N GLY A 216 -0.35 12.65 5.01
CA GLY A 216 0.56 13.76 4.74
C GLY A 216 -0.21 15.04 4.44
N ASN A 217 0.15 16.13 5.11
CA ASN A 217 -0.32 17.47 4.78
C ASN A 217 0.46 17.98 3.57
N ARG A 218 -0.15 17.95 2.39
CA ARG A 218 0.48 18.40 1.13
C ARG A 218 0.94 19.85 1.14
N SER A 219 0.46 20.66 2.09
CA SER A 219 0.87 22.05 2.27
C SER A 219 2.08 22.20 3.18
N ASP A 220 2.47 21.13 3.88
CA ASP A 220 3.63 21.12 4.77
C ASP A 220 4.85 20.54 4.07
N THR A 221 5.75 21.42 3.65
CA THR A 221 7.01 21.05 2.99
C THR A 221 7.99 20.28 3.87
N THR A 222 7.74 20.24 5.19
CA THR A 222 8.55 19.45 6.14
C THR A 222 8.08 18.00 6.27
N ASN A 223 6.89 17.67 5.77
CA ASN A 223 6.23 16.35 5.92
C ASN A 223 6.08 15.89 7.38
N LEU A 224 6.05 16.84 8.35
CA LEU A 224 5.93 16.52 9.78
C LEU A 224 4.51 16.67 10.31
N SER A 225 3.58 17.23 9.54
CA SER A 225 2.19 17.41 9.95
C SER A 225 1.23 16.50 9.16
N PHE A 226 0.12 16.17 9.81
CA PHE A 226 -0.99 15.44 9.18
C PHE A 226 -2.04 16.41 8.63
N THR A 227 -2.87 15.91 7.71
CA THR A 227 -4.02 16.68 7.20
C THR A 227 -4.89 17.19 8.34
N GLU A 228 -5.42 18.42 8.20
CA GLU A 228 -6.25 19.06 9.22
C GLU A 228 -7.74 18.67 9.13
N GLU A 229 -8.13 17.91 8.13
CA GLU A 229 -9.52 17.50 7.92
C GLU A 229 -10.01 16.51 8.98
N ILE A 230 -9.07 15.75 9.56
CA ILE A 230 -9.34 14.71 10.56
C ILE A 230 -8.35 14.81 11.72
N ARG A 231 -8.60 14.02 12.76
CA ARG A 231 -7.68 13.85 13.88
C ARG A 231 -7.08 12.46 13.85
N VAL A 232 -5.75 12.40 13.89
CA VAL A 232 -5.01 11.13 14.02
C VAL A 232 -4.96 10.74 15.49
N MET A 233 -5.40 9.53 15.80
CA MET A 233 -5.35 8.98 17.15
C MET A 233 -3.93 8.57 17.54
N ALA A 234 -3.62 8.66 18.82
CA ALA A 234 -2.43 8.04 19.37
C ALA A 234 -2.80 6.66 19.96
N VAL A 235 -1.96 5.66 19.71
CA VAL A 235 -2.22 4.26 20.06
C VAL A 235 -1.18 3.78 21.07
N SER A 236 -1.66 3.10 22.11
CA SER A 236 -0.83 2.46 23.13
C SER A 236 -0.84 0.94 23.01
N ALA A 237 0.31 0.32 23.20
CA ALA A 237 0.43 -1.13 23.36
C ALA A 237 0.06 -1.61 24.77
N GLU A 238 0.00 -0.68 25.74
CA GLU A 238 -0.34 -0.95 27.14
C GLU A 238 -1.84 -1.16 27.33
N ASP A 239 -2.23 -1.67 28.49
CA ASP A 239 -3.65 -1.90 28.85
C ASP A 239 -4.48 -0.63 29.02
N VAL A 240 -3.83 0.49 29.33
CA VAL A 240 -4.45 1.81 29.51
C VAL A 240 -3.70 2.85 28.68
N ALA A 241 -4.41 3.50 27.76
CA ALA A 241 -3.83 4.57 26.98
C ALA A 241 -3.73 5.88 27.76
N THR A 242 -2.54 6.45 27.77
CA THR A 242 -2.25 7.76 28.36
C THR A 242 -1.45 8.60 27.37
N PRO A 243 -1.39 9.92 27.51
CA PRO A 243 -0.54 10.75 26.64
C PRO A 243 0.96 10.36 26.66
N ALA A 244 1.41 9.72 27.76
CA ALA A 244 2.82 9.36 27.94
C ALA A 244 3.20 8.04 27.26
N ASN A 245 2.25 7.13 27.04
CA ASN A 245 2.49 5.80 26.48
C ASN A 245 1.75 5.55 25.14
N SER A 246 1.17 6.58 24.57
CA SER A 246 0.44 6.49 23.29
C SER A 246 1.16 7.27 22.22
N TYR A 247 1.31 6.67 21.05
CA TYR A 247 2.09 7.21 19.96
C TYR A 247 1.22 7.41 18.72
N LYS A 248 1.43 8.51 18.01
CA LYS A 248 0.92 8.70 16.65
C LYS A 248 1.89 8.09 15.64
N PRO A 249 1.45 7.75 14.42
CA PRO A 249 2.30 7.08 13.43
C PRO A 249 3.32 8.04 12.77
N TYR A 250 4.06 8.80 13.56
CA TYR A 250 5.19 9.57 13.07
C TYR A 250 6.35 8.66 12.70
N GLN A 251 7.11 9.04 11.68
CA GLN A 251 8.24 8.27 11.16
C GLN A 251 9.22 7.82 12.26
N ALA A 252 9.54 8.69 13.21
CA ALA A 252 10.42 8.34 14.33
C ALA A 252 9.86 7.19 15.18
N TYR A 253 8.57 7.20 15.50
CA TYR A 253 7.95 6.16 16.31
C TYR A 253 7.77 4.84 15.55
N LEU A 254 7.60 4.88 14.23
CA LEU A 254 7.64 3.70 13.37
C LEU A 254 9.06 3.11 13.33
N TYR A 255 10.07 3.95 13.16
CA TYR A 255 11.47 3.55 13.10
C TYR A 255 11.96 2.91 14.40
N TYR A 256 11.64 3.50 15.55
CA TYR A 256 12.03 2.99 16.87
C TYR A 256 11.11 1.87 17.39
N GLY A 257 10.06 1.49 16.68
CA GLY A 257 9.13 0.44 17.11
C GLY A 257 8.19 0.85 18.25
N ASN A 258 8.04 2.14 18.51
CA ASN A 258 7.14 2.63 19.56
C ASN A 258 5.67 2.63 19.13
N TYR A 259 5.40 2.78 17.82
CA TYR A 259 4.05 2.74 17.28
C TYR A 259 3.57 1.30 17.10
N PRO A 260 2.48 0.87 17.77
CA PRO A 260 2.13 -0.55 17.84
C PRO A 260 1.45 -1.11 16.58
N LEU A 261 0.96 -0.26 15.66
CA LEU A 261 0.30 -0.70 14.43
C LEU A 261 1.24 -0.61 13.22
N ALA A 262 2.53 -0.91 13.44
CA ALA A 262 3.53 -0.95 12.39
C ALA A 262 3.46 -2.27 11.61
N ARG A 263 3.68 -2.21 10.29
CA ARG A 263 3.67 -3.36 9.39
C ARG A 263 4.81 -3.28 8.35
N PRO A 264 5.33 -4.41 7.86
CA PRO A 264 6.34 -4.39 6.80
C PRO A 264 5.72 -4.07 5.43
N ILE A 265 6.57 -3.58 4.52
CA ILE A 265 6.30 -3.51 3.08
C ILE A 265 7.34 -4.40 2.39
N TYR A 266 6.86 -5.28 1.52
CA TYR A 266 7.66 -6.18 0.69
C TYR A 266 7.50 -5.87 -0.79
#